data_0d637d89096022b0dcf7788418de49d8
#
_entry.id   0d637d89096022b0dcf7788418de49d8
#
_cell.length_a   1.000
_cell.length_b   1.000
_cell.length_c   1.000
_cell.angle_alpha   90.00
_cell.angle_beta   90.00
_cell.angle_gamma   90.00
#
_symmetry.space_group_name_H-M   'P 1'
#
loop_
_entity.id
_entity.type
_entity.pdbx_description
1 polymer ?
#
loop_
_entity_poly.entity_id
_entity_poly.type
_entity_poly.pdbx_seq_one_letter_code
_entity_poly.pdbx_strand_id
1 'polypeptide(L)'
;MVAGVLSAPVWAVITLNANFDSGGLCLTPSNACDDNGEASTVSGNMVTLTGRDNFNPGTWKWIYFQANGVNGQQVAFDIGDDFATGGSSLNNHQMMYSYDQTNWQFFDNNERVTGSFSFNNDSAFTQDTVYVAYGQPYPYQRAVNHTDSIATSPWVSPTASGGGDLIIGQSPGGTDDIGRAITPKNLYGYKVTDSNYAGPKQKIVVMSGVHANETLGNFTLEGLVDFLLSDELEAAQLRRYAEFYVYPMANPDGRFAGYNRSTVQRVNVDPNRAWNPPNYIDPEDVSLTLSDIQNVGEAMRDDTGEDIDYLIDFHSTVNPSVPYHHGLILPAWQSDPFWLSLQGLEPALITEGAALSDFTGAKFGRDVLNAEFSATFETVFPVNESIPRYLSLGRNFGLAWNDVFNVPADLNFDGAVNEEDWTLFITGAETDMDGLTAIERYELGDLDSDGENSFDDFALFKQLFDIANGQGAFANMLAGLPEPSSVVLALIGVVFLSNRRTRIRCSGAAIETLPTRLPTRRRDEP
;
A
#
# COMPACT_ATOMS: atom_id res chain seq x y z
N MET A 1 0.82 29.93 -63.15
CA MET A 1 1.21 29.51 -61.80
C MET A 1 0.09 29.91 -60.84
N VAL A 2 -0.70 28.99 -60.39
CA VAL A 2 -1.73 29.24 -59.37
C VAL A 2 -0.99 29.06 -58.06
N ALA A 3 -0.75 30.14 -57.32
CA ALA A 3 -0.25 30.07 -55.97
C ALA A 3 -1.36 29.49 -55.08
N GLY A 4 -1.19 28.25 -54.68
CA GLY A 4 -2.05 27.64 -53.66
C GLY A 4 -1.82 28.36 -52.34
N VAL A 5 -2.81 29.09 -51.88
CA VAL A 5 -2.84 29.61 -50.49
C VAL A 5 -3.00 28.39 -49.60
N LEU A 6 -1.89 27.95 -48.98
CA LEU A 6 -1.93 27.02 -47.87
C LEU A 6 -2.63 27.78 -46.72
N SER A 7 -3.90 27.44 -46.48
CA SER A 7 -4.56 27.89 -45.25
C SER A 7 -3.80 27.31 -44.06
N ALA A 8 -3.37 28.15 -43.14
CA ALA A 8 -2.83 27.68 -41.88
C ALA A 8 -3.84 26.77 -41.19
N PRO A 9 -3.40 25.68 -40.58
CA PRO A 9 -4.32 24.82 -39.83
C PRO A 9 -5.00 25.67 -38.72
N VAL A 10 -6.33 25.64 -38.73
CA VAL A 10 -7.11 26.21 -37.60
C VAL A 10 -7.10 25.16 -36.51
N TRP A 11 -6.25 25.37 -35.52
CA TRP A 11 -6.20 24.52 -34.34
C TRP A 11 -7.51 24.67 -33.54
N ALA A 12 -7.95 23.59 -32.88
CA ALA A 12 -9.04 23.66 -31.92
C ALA A 12 -8.62 24.56 -30.74
N VAL A 13 -9.60 25.25 -30.15
CA VAL A 13 -9.35 26.05 -28.95
C VAL A 13 -9.20 25.08 -27.77
N ILE A 14 -8.10 25.24 -27.03
CA ILE A 14 -7.85 24.44 -25.84
C ILE A 14 -8.85 24.86 -24.74
N THR A 15 -9.47 23.88 -24.09
CA THR A 15 -10.35 24.08 -22.93
C THR A 15 -9.93 23.19 -21.79
N LEU A 16 -10.10 23.68 -20.55
CA LEU A 16 -9.74 22.95 -19.35
C LEU A 16 -10.98 22.47 -18.60
N ASN A 17 -10.90 21.31 -17.96
CA ASN A 17 -11.92 20.77 -17.08
C ASN A 17 -11.26 20.07 -15.87
N ALA A 18 -11.73 20.36 -14.67
CA ALA A 18 -11.32 19.68 -13.42
C ALA A 18 -12.55 19.25 -12.59
N ASN A 19 -13.75 19.27 -13.19
CA ASN A 19 -14.97 18.90 -12.49
C ASN A 19 -15.25 17.39 -12.63
N PHE A 20 -14.38 16.59 -12.04
CA PHE A 20 -14.49 15.14 -11.95
C PHE A 20 -13.79 14.64 -10.67
N ASP A 21 -13.89 13.34 -10.38
CA ASP A 21 -13.28 12.72 -9.19
C ASP A 21 -11.78 13.02 -9.10
N SER A 22 -11.37 13.61 -7.99
CA SER A 22 -10.00 14.05 -7.70
C SER A 22 -9.47 15.20 -8.58
N GLY A 23 -10.30 15.77 -9.44
CA GLY A 23 -9.92 16.94 -10.24
C GLY A 23 -9.64 18.16 -9.37
N GLY A 24 -8.44 18.72 -9.53
CA GLY A 24 -7.93 19.84 -8.74
C GLY A 24 -7.23 20.87 -9.64
N LEU A 25 -7.94 21.95 -9.99
CA LEU A 25 -7.42 23.11 -10.71
C LEU A 25 -8.38 24.29 -10.52
N CYS A 26 -7.88 25.50 -10.40
CA CYS A 26 -8.71 26.70 -10.42
C CYS A 26 -9.07 27.07 -11.85
N LEU A 27 -10.37 26.99 -12.17
CA LEU A 27 -10.91 27.32 -13.50
C LEU A 27 -11.76 28.59 -13.54
N THR A 28 -12.12 29.10 -12.37
CA THR A 28 -12.92 30.32 -12.21
C THR A 28 -12.32 31.14 -11.07
N PRO A 29 -12.11 32.44 -11.27
CA PRO A 29 -11.56 33.28 -10.22
C PRO A 29 -12.36 33.20 -8.94
N SER A 30 -11.69 32.91 -7.82
CA SER A 30 -12.30 32.84 -6.50
C SER A 30 -11.22 32.96 -5.42
N ASN A 31 -11.62 33.21 -4.17
CA ASN A 31 -10.69 33.23 -3.03
C ASN A 31 -10.07 31.86 -2.71
N ALA A 32 -10.56 30.79 -3.36
CA ALA A 32 -10.00 29.45 -3.25
C ALA A 32 -8.90 29.18 -4.28
N CYS A 33 -8.69 30.10 -5.23
CA CYS A 33 -7.56 30.05 -6.14
C CYS A 33 -6.31 30.60 -5.46
N ASP A 34 -5.20 30.00 -5.80
CA ASP A 34 -3.92 30.48 -5.38
C ASP A 34 -3.71 31.97 -5.78
N ASP A 35 -2.85 32.66 -5.07
CA ASP A 35 -2.43 34.05 -5.32
C ASP A 35 -3.44 34.98 -6.01
N ASN A 36 -3.94 35.90 -5.29
CA ASN A 36 -4.85 36.94 -5.80
C ASN A 36 -6.20 36.44 -6.37
N GLY A 37 -6.50 35.15 -6.26
CA GLY A 37 -7.78 34.58 -6.70
C GLY A 37 -7.91 34.46 -8.23
N GLU A 38 -6.81 34.41 -8.97
CA GLU A 38 -6.82 34.27 -10.42
C GLU A 38 -7.08 32.82 -10.85
N ALA A 39 -7.74 32.62 -11.99
CA ALA A 39 -7.97 31.30 -12.58
C ALA A 39 -6.88 30.93 -13.58
N SER A 40 -6.75 29.64 -13.84
CA SER A 40 -5.95 29.12 -14.97
C SER A 40 -6.40 29.72 -16.29
N THR A 41 -5.46 30.05 -17.17
CA THR A 41 -5.73 30.70 -18.45
C THR A 41 -5.13 29.93 -19.63
N VAL A 42 -5.73 30.13 -20.81
CA VAL A 42 -5.24 29.56 -22.07
C VAL A 42 -4.98 30.69 -23.04
N SER A 43 -3.78 30.74 -23.61
CA SER A 43 -3.38 31.71 -24.64
C SER A 43 -2.68 30.97 -25.79
N GLY A 44 -3.42 30.68 -26.85
CA GLY A 44 -2.92 29.82 -27.92
C GLY A 44 -2.65 28.41 -27.41
N ASN A 45 -1.40 27.96 -27.50
CA ASN A 45 -0.93 26.68 -26.98
C ASN A 45 -0.14 26.80 -25.66
N MET A 46 -0.18 27.95 -25.02
CA MET A 46 0.33 28.16 -23.68
C MET A 46 -0.82 28.10 -22.68
N VAL A 47 -0.67 27.31 -21.63
CA VAL A 47 -1.63 27.15 -20.53
C VAL A 47 -0.95 27.56 -19.24
N THR A 48 -1.42 28.64 -18.62
CA THR A 48 -0.99 29.01 -17.27
C THR A 48 -1.94 28.37 -16.25
N LEU A 49 -1.37 27.64 -15.32
CA LEU A 49 -2.10 26.83 -14.33
C LEU A 49 -2.09 27.52 -12.97
N THR A 50 -3.22 27.55 -12.34
CA THR A 50 -3.40 28.02 -10.97
C THR A 50 -4.05 26.92 -10.13
N GLY A 51 -3.43 26.59 -9.00
CA GLY A 51 -3.93 25.58 -8.08
C GLY A 51 -5.06 26.08 -7.21
N ARG A 52 -5.61 25.15 -6.40
CA ARG A 52 -6.60 25.46 -5.37
C ARG A 52 -5.91 25.55 -4.02
N ASP A 53 -6.15 26.66 -3.32
CA ASP A 53 -5.49 27.02 -2.08
C ASP A 53 -6.32 26.57 -0.86
N ASN A 54 -6.44 25.27 -0.66
CA ASN A 54 -7.26 24.69 0.39
C ASN A 54 -6.50 24.13 1.58
N PHE A 55 -5.17 24.32 1.60
CA PHE A 55 -4.32 24.00 2.76
C PHE A 55 -3.03 24.78 2.72
N ASN A 56 -2.72 25.55 3.78
CA ASN A 56 -1.57 26.45 3.84
C ASN A 56 -1.50 27.35 2.62
N PRO A 57 -2.26 28.45 2.59
CA PRO A 57 -2.27 29.38 1.46
C PRO A 57 -0.88 29.66 0.88
N GLY A 58 -0.76 29.55 -0.45
CA GLY A 58 0.51 29.63 -1.16
C GLY A 58 1.35 28.34 -1.19
N THR A 59 0.83 27.18 -0.76
CA THR A 59 1.58 25.91 -0.72
C THR A 59 0.82 24.72 -1.31
N TRP A 60 -0.03 24.98 -2.29
CA TRP A 60 -0.78 23.89 -2.93
C TRP A 60 0.14 22.87 -3.62
N LYS A 61 -0.27 21.57 -3.61
CA LYS A 61 0.53 20.44 -4.09
C LYS A 61 -0.28 19.44 -4.91
N TRP A 62 -1.44 19.85 -5.41
CA TRP A 62 -2.26 18.96 -6.22
C TRP A 62 -2.78 19.66 -7.45
N ILE A 63 -2.50 19.06 -8.60
CA ILE A 63 -3.11 19.36 -9.89
C ILE A 63 -3.59 18.06 -10.50
N TYR A 64 -4.80 18.06 -11.00
CA TYR A 64 -5.33 17.03 -11.85
C TYR A 64 -6.46 17.60 -12.69
N PHE A 65 -6.28 17.63 -13.99
CA PHE A 65 -7.24 18.24 -14.91
C PHE A 65 -7.19 17.58 -16.29
N GLN A 66 -8.20 17.87 -17.09
CA GLN A 66 -8.34 17.50 -18.49
C GLN A 66 -8.14 18.73 -19.36
N ALA A 67 -7.32 18.61 -20.39
CA ALA A 67 -7.21 19.58 -21.48
C ALA A 67 -7.76 18.97 -22.77
N ASN A 68 -8.71 19.66 -23.38
CA ASN A 68 -9.37 19.25 -24.63
C ASN A 68 -8.96 20.17 -25.78
N GLY A 69 -9.08 19.69 -27.02
CA GLY A 69 -8.70 20.44 -28.22
C GLY A 69 -7.19 20.40 -28.48
N VAL A 70 -6.46 19.49 -27.88
CA VAL A 70 -4.97 19.46 -27.94
C VAL A 70 -4.41 18.63 -29.08
N ASN A 71 -5.22 17.90 -29.83
CA ASN A 71 -4.73 17.05 -30.92
C ASN A 71 -3.94 17.83 -31.98
N GLY A 72 -2.73 17.35 -32.27
CA GLY A 72 -1.82 17.97 -33.20
C GLY A 72 -1.12 19.23 -32.66
N GLN A 73 -1.36 19.61 -31.41
CA GLN A 73 -0.77 20.79 -30.77
C GLN A 73 0.36 20.39 -29.82
N GLN A 74 1.45 21.14 -29.87
CA GLN A 74 2.50 21.09 -28.84
C GLN A 74 2.14 22.14 -27.78
N VAL A 75 1.56 21.67 -26.68
CA VAL A 75 1.06 22.52 -25.60
C VAL A 75 2.14 22.65 -24.52
N ALA A 76 2.38 23.86 -24.08
CA ALA A 76 3.22 24.15 -22.93
C ALA A 76 2.35 24.55 -21.75
N PHE A 77 2.64 23.98 -20.59
CA PHE A 77 1.99 24.27 -19.33
C PHE A 77 2.97 25.02 -18.42
N ASP A 78 2.49 26.01 -17.73
CA ASP A 78 3.27 26.79 -16.77
C ASP A 78 2.50 26.93 -15.47
N ILE A 79 3.13 26.58 -14.37
CA ILE A 79 2.63 26.80 -13.01
C ILE A 79 3.37 28.00 -12.46
N GLY A 80 2.63 29.03 -12.05
CA GLY A 80 3.19 30.23 -11.45
C GLY A 80 3.97 30.00 -10.16
N ASP A 81 4.38 31.09 -9.54
CA ASP A 81 5.37 31.17 -8.47
C ASP A 81 5.05 30.38 -7.19
N ASP A 82 3.79 30.10 -6.93
CA ASP A 82 3.35 29.65 -5.61
C ASP A 82 3.16 28.16 -5.46
N PHE A 83 3.38 27.41 -6.53
CA PHE A 83 3.32 25.96 -6.43
C PHE A 83 4.38 25.45 -5.43
N ALA A 84 3.89 25.03 -4.27
CA ALA A 84 4.71 24.59 -3.16
C ALA A 84 5.83 25.61 -2.84
N THR A 85 5.47 26.76 -2.30
CA THR A 85 6.39 27.87 -1.95
C THR A 85 7.59 27.46 -1.10
N GLY A 86 7.61 26.30 -0.55
CA GLY A 86 8.82 25.67 -0.04
C GLY A 86 9.91 25.45 -1.11
N GLY A 87 9.72 25.98 -2.32
CA GLY A 87 10.69 26.17 -3.42
C GLY A 87 11.55 24.98 -3.80
N SER A 88 12.10 24.29 -2.83
CA SER A 88 12.98 23.14 -3.02
C SER A 88 12.25 21.82 -3.24
N SER A 89 10.99 21.73 -2.87
CA SER A 89 10.25 20.46 -2.87
C SER A 89 9.89 19.92 -4.25
N LEU A 90 10.11 20.68 -5.31
CA LEU A 90 9.83 20.27 -6.68
C LEU A 90 11.07 20.19 -7.59
N ASN A 91 12.27 20.34 -7.06
CA ASN A 91 13.48 20.42 -7.88
C ASN A 91 13.67 19.24 -8.84
N ASN A 92 13.18 18.06 -8.49
CA ASN A 92 13.25 16.85 -9.31
C ASN A 92 11.86 16.29 -9.66
N HIS A 93 10.80 17.07 -9.41
CA HIS A 93 9.45 16.62 -9.71
C HIS A 93 9.19 16.60 -11.21
N GLN A 94 8.51 15.58 -11.69
CA GLN A 94 8.08 15.44 -13.08
C GLN A 94 6.57 15.35 -13.12
N MET A 95 5.94 16.26 -13.89
CA MET A 95 4.52 16.19 -14.19
C MET A 95 4.22 15.04 -15.11
N MET A 96 3.00 14.54 -15.04
CA MET A 96 2.53 13.38 -15.79
C MET A 96 1.33 13.74 -16.66
N TYR A 97 1.16 12.97 -17.73
CA TYR A 97 -0.04 13.02 -18.55
C TYR A 97 -0.52 11.62 -18.92
N SER A 98 -1.81 11.52 -19.28
CA SER A 98 -2.44 10.30 -19.77
C SER A 98 -3.53 10.64 -20.75
N TYR A 99 -3.78 9.74 -21.72
CA TYR A 99 -4.93 9.84 -22.61
C TYR A 99 -6.18 9.08 -22.11
N ASP A 100 -6.00 8.18 -21.15
CA ASP A 100 -7.03 7.23 -20.69
C ASP A 100 -7.16 7.12 -19.17
N GLN A 101 -6.42 7.94 -18.40
CA GLN A 101 -6.35 7.94 -16.93
C GLN A 101 -5.79 6.62 -16.33
N THR A 102 -5.31 5.72 -17.16
CA THR A 102 -4.75 4.42 -16.75
C THR A 102 -3.26 4.33 -17.06
N ASN A 103 -2.88 4.70 -18.27
CA ASN A 103 -1.51 4.68 -18.74
C ASN A 103 -0.90 6.08 -18.62
N TRP A 104 -0.09 6.27 -17.58
CA TRP A 104 0.54 7.55 -17.26
C TRP A 104 1.96 7.60 -17.81
N GLN A 105 2.34 8.75 -18.35
CA GLN A 105 3.65 9.06 -18.92
C GLN A 105 4.16 10.37 -18.32
N PHE A 106 5.46 10.48 -18.15
CA PHE A 106 6.07 11.75 -17.77
C PHE A 106 6.17 12.68 -18.97
N PHE A 107 6.05 13.98 -18.75
CA PHE A 107 6.39 14.97 -19.75
C PHE A 107 7.89 14.90 -20.08
N ASP A 108 8.24 15.11 -21.36
CA ASP A 108 9.62 15.07 -21.82
C ASP A 108 10.47 16.17 -21.15
N ASN A 109 9.88 17.36 -20.98
CA ASN A 109 10.54 18.53 -20.41
C ASN A 109 9.80 18.99 -19.16
N ASN A 110 10.56 19.16 -18.06
CA ASN A 110 10.09 19.67 -16.78
C ASN A 110 11.14 20.68 -16.30
N GLU A 111 10.92 21.96 -16.58
CA GLU A 111 11.85 23.03 -16.23
C GLU A 111 11.35 23.83 -15.04
N ARG A 112 12.17 23.90 -14.01
CA ARG A 112 11.94 24.78 -12.88
C ARG A 112 12.94 25.92 -12.87
N VAL A 113 12.43 27.13 -12.96
CA VAL A 113 13.15 28.37 -12.74
C VAL A 113 12.51 29.13 -11.57
N THR A 114 13.19 30.08 -10.98
CA THR A 114 12.61 30.93 -9.94
C THR A 114 11.35 31.60 -10.47
N GLY A 115 10.21 31.32 -9.85
CA GLY A 115 8.92 31.88 -10.19
C GLY A 115 8.13 31.16 -11.27
N SER A 116 8.58 29.98 -11.72
CA SER A 116 7.85 29.20 -12.73
C SER A 116 8.27 27.74 -12.72
N PHE A 117 7.31 26.87 -12.98
CA PHE A 117 7.53 25.46 -13.28
C PHE A 117 6.83 25.13 -14.58
N SER A 118 7.60 25.02 -15.66
CA SER A 118 7.10 24.76 -17.00
C SER A 118 7.32 23.32 -17.40
N PHE A 119 6.36 22.75 -18.13
CA PHE A 119 6.49 21.40 -18.66
C PHE A 119 5.76 21.24 -19.99
N ASN A 120 6.32 20.43 -20.87
CA ASN A 120 5.79 20.13 -22.21
C ASN A 120 6.37 18.84 -22.76
N ASN A 121 5.82 18.39 -23.91
CA ASN A 121 6.40 17.32 -24.70
C ASN A 121 7.16 17.88 -25.91
N ASP A 122 8.18 17.16 -26.38
CA ASP A 122 8.89 17.46 -27.63
C ASP A 122 8.00 17.31 -28.86
N SER A 123 6.98 16.45 -28.77
CA SER A 123 6.01 16.18 -29.82
C SER A 123 4.62 16.70 -29.46
N ALA A 124 3.82 16.97 -30.49
CA ALA A 124 2.40 17.32 -30.33
C ALA A 124 1.60 16.16 -29.75
N PHE A 125 0.55 16.47 -28.99
CA PHE A 125 -0.39 15.47 -28.53
C PHE A 125 -1.10 14.78 -29.71
N THR A 126 -1.36 13.49 -29.57
CA THR A 126 -1.93 12.63 -30.64
C THR A 126 -3.43 12.39 -30.47
N GLN A 127 -4.02 12.82 -29.35
CA GLN A 127 -5.46 12.73 -29.08
C GLN A 127 -6.01 14.11 -28.69
N ASP A 128 -7.31 14.27 -28.86
CA ASP A 128 -7.98 15.55 -28.60
C ASP A 128 -8.04 15.90 -27.10
N THR A 129 -8.06 14.89 -26.26
CA THR A 129 -8.13 15.01 -24.81
C THR A 129 -6.86 14.45 -24.19
N VAL A 130 -6.28 15.18 -23.23
CA VAL A 130 -5.21 14.71 -22.37
C VAL A 130 -5.54 15.05 -20.93
N TYR A 131 -5.25 14.12 -20.03
CA TYR A 131 -5.29 14.32 -18.58
C TYR A 131 -3.88 14.66 -18.10
N VAL A 132 -3.77 15.68 -17.27
CA VAL A 132 -2.50 16.16 -16.71
C VAL A 132 -2.58 16.09 -15.20
N ALA A 133 -1.56 15.54 -14.57
CA ALA A 133 -1.53 15.35 -13.12
C ALA A 133 -0.16 15.63 -12.52
N TYR A 134 -0.17 16.05 -11.26
CA TYR A 134 1.00 16.19 -10.41
C TYR A 134 1.74 14.85 -10.19
N GLY A 135 1.01 13.78 -10.01
CA GLY A 135 1.47 12.39 -9.88
C GLY A 135 0.34 11.44 -10.24
N GLN A 136 0.58 10.13 -10.19
CA GLN A 136 -0.46 9.15 -10.50
C GLN A 136 -1.69 9.37 -9.62
N PRO A 137 -2.84 9.77 -10.18
CA PRO A 137 -4.05 9.93 -9.40
C PRO A 137 -4.57 8.59 -8.89
N TYR A 138 -5.07 8.62 -7.65
CA TYR A 138 -5.84 7.52 -7.07
C TYR A 138 -7.23 8.07 -6.69
N PRO A 139 -8.18 8.17 -7.63
CA PRO A 139 -9.51 8.69 -7.38
C PRO A 139 -10.29 7.86 -6.36
N TYR A 140 -11.30 8.48 -5.71
CA TYR A 140 -12.19 7.75 -4.81
C TYR A 140 -12.84 6.55 -5.50
N GLN A 141 -13.26 6.70 -6.76
CA GLN A 141 -13.87 5.61 -7.52
C GLN A 141 -12.92 4.41 -7.72
N ARG A 142 -11.59 4.63 -7.75
CA ARG A 142 -10.64 3.50 -7.80
C ARG A 142 -10.69 2.68 -6.51
N ALA A 143 -10.73 3.32 -5.35
CA ALA A 143 -10.88 2.62 -4.08
C ALA A 143 -12.19 1.81 -4.01
N VAL A 144 -13.28 2.40 -4.50
CA VAL A 144 -14.58 1.70 -4.61
C VAL A 144 -14.45 0.48 -5.51
N ASN A 145 -13.95 0.66 -6.73
CA ASN A 145 -13.82 -0.42 -7.71
C ASN A 145 -12.91 -1.56 -7.20
N HIS A 146 -11.81 -1.23 -6.53
CA HIS A 146 -10.93 -2.23 -5.94
C HIS A 146 -11.65 -2.99 -4.83
N THR A 147 -12.30 -2.30 -3.89
CA THR A 147 -13.07 -2.94 -2.81
C THR A 147 -14.18 -3.84 -3.36
N ASP A 148 -14.92 -3.37 -4.37
CA ASP A 148 -15.98 -4.17 -5.02
C ASP A 148 -15.40 -5.43 -5.71
N SER A 149 -14.24 -5.32 -6.32
CA SER A 149 -13.58 -6.45 -7.02
C SER A 149 -13.14 -7.56 -6.10
N ILE A 150 -12.79 -7.24 -4.86
CA ILE A 150 -12.31 -8.19 -3.86
C ILE A 150 -13.39 -8.69 -2.90
N ALA A 151 -14.58 -8.08 -2.90
CA ALA A 151 -15.66 -8.35 -1.94
C ALA A 151 -16.15 -9.81 -1.91
N THR A 152 -15.94 -10.56 -2.99
CA THR A 152 -16.31 -11.97 -3.09
C THR A 152 -15.17 -12.94 -2.79
N SER A 153 -13.98 -12.44 -2.47
CA SER A 153 -12.85 -13.28 -2.10
C SER A 153 -13.15 -14.04 -0.79
N PRO A 154 -12.83 -15.33 -0.69
CA PRO A 154 -13.03 -16.10 0.54
C PRO A 154 -12.17 -15.58 1.71
N TRP A 155 -11.16 -14.79 1.43
CA TRP A 155 -10.25 -14.20 2.40
C TRP A 155 -10.70 -12.85 2.93
N VAL A 156 -11.70 -12.22 2.28
CA VAL A 156 -12.25 -10.91 2.66
C VAL A 156 -13.53 -11.10 3.44
N SER A 157 -13.65 -10.38 4.54
CA SER A 157 -14.86 -10.38 5.35
C SER A 157 -15.14 -8.97 5.91
N PRO A 158 -16.43 -8.65 6.18
CA PRO A 158 -16.78 -7.47 6.95
C PRO A 158 -16.09 -7.45 8.32
N THR A 159 -15.81 -6.25 8.82
CA THR A 159 -15.46 -6.04 10.21
C THR A 159 -16.72 -5.92 11.09
N ALA A 160 -16.55 -5.85 12.39
CA ALA A 160 -17.67 -5.66 13.33
C ALA A 160 -18.42 -4.34 13.04
N SER A 161 -17.67 -3.27 12.75
CA SER A 161 -18.22 -1.94 12.42
C SER A 161 -19.03 -1.93 11.13
N GLY A 162 -18.69 -2.79 10.17
CA GLY A 162 -19.42 -2.93 8.90
C GLY A 162 -20.78 -3.61 9.03
N GLY A 163 -21.07 -4.29 10.15
CA GLY A 163 -22.37 -4.91 10.41
C GLY A 163 -22.81 -5.95 9.37
N GLY A 164 -21.87 -6.54 8.65
CA GLY A 164 -22.11 -7.51 7.56
C GLY A 164 -21.85 -6.95 6.16
N ASP A 165 -21.38 -5.71 6.06
CA ASP A 165 -20.96 -5.05 4.83
C ASP A 165 -19.49 -4.60 4.94
N LEU A 166 -18.83 -4.27 3.83
CA LEU A 166 -17.49 -3.66 3.82
C LEU A 166 -17.54 -2.13 4.05
N ILE A 167 -18.72 -1.55 4.24
CA ILE A 167 -18.95 -0.14 4.51
C ILE A 167 -19.08 0.06 6.03
N ILE A 168 -18.17 0.83 6.62
CA ILE A 168 -18.14 1.13 8.06
C ILE A 168 -18.82 2.46 8.41
N GLY A 169 -19.22 3.23 7.43
CA GLY A 169 -19.88 4.52 7.62
C GLY A 169 -19.88 5.34 6.34
N GLN A 170 -20.20 6.61 6.49
CA GLN A 170 -20.18 7.59 5.40
C GLN A 170 -19.47 8.87 5.84
N SER A 171 -18.79 9.50 4.89
CA SER A 171 -18.32 10.87 5.03
C SER A 171 -19.52 11.84 5.07
N PRO A 172 -19.36 13.05 5.61
CA PRO A 172 -20.45 14.02 5.70
C PRO A 172 -20.82 14.65 4.34
N GLY A 173 -19.93 14.60 3.35
CA GLY A 173 -20.07 15.43 2.15
C GLY A 173 -19.96 16.92 2.47
N GLY A 174 -20.58 17.75 1.67
CA GLY A 174 -20.61 19.20 1.90
C GLY A 174 -20.51 20.01 0.63
N THR A 175 -20.00 21.23 0.78
CA THR A 175 -19.65 22.11 -0.35
C THR A 175 -18.16 22.37 -0.31
N ASP A 176 -17.48 22.13 -1.42
CA ASP A 176 -16.04 22.36 -1.49
C ASP A 176 -15.68 23.86 -1.61
N ASP A 177 -14.40 24.18 -1.58
CA ASP A 177 -13.86 25.54 -1.58
C ASP A 177 -14.21 26.38 -2.83
N ILE A 178 -14.58 25.73 -3.94
CA ILE A 178 -15.05 26.41 -5.17
C ILE A 178 -16.58 26.36 -5.35
N GLY A 179 -17.33 25.94 -4.33
CA GLY A 179 -18.80 25.91 -4.33
C GLY A 179 -19.42 24.68 -4.98
N ARG A 180 -18.66 23.61 -5.27
CA ARG A 180 -19.17 22.35 -5.80
C ARG A 180 -19.76 21.50 -4.69
N ALA A 181 -20.97 20.96 -4.91
CA ALA A 181 -21.57 20.03 -3.97
C ALA A 181 -20.86 18.67 -4.00
N ILE A 182 -20.40 18.21 -2.85
CA ILE A 182 -19.80 16.90 -2.63
C ILE A 182 -20.81 16.03 -1.87
N THR A 183 -21.31 15.00 -2.50
CA THR A 183 -22.22 14.05 -1.85
C THR A 183 -21.43 13.15 -0.89
N PRO A 184 -22.05 12.74 0.25
CA PRO A 184 -21.43 11.77 1.15
C PRO A 184 -20.88 10.56 0.42
N LYS A 185 -19.71 10.08 0.84
CA LYS A 185 -19.01 8.93 0.30
C LYS A 185 -19.02 7.79 1.30
N ASN A 186 -19.05 6.54 0.84
CA ASN A 186 -18.86 5.40 1.70
C ASN A 186 -17.42 5.37 2.23
N LEU A 187 -17.29 5.10 3.51
CA LEU A 187 -16.04 4.73 4.17
C LEU A 187 -15.98 3.21 4.22
N TYR A 188 -14.90 2.65 3.74
CA TYR A 188 -14.71 1.22 3.69
C TYR A 188 -13.78 0.74 4.79
N GLY A 189 -14.11 -0.43 5.37
CA GLY A 189 -13.28 -1.16 6.32
C GLY A 189 -13.58 -2.65 6.21
N TYR A 190 -12.53 -3.47 6.06
CA TYR A 190 -12.69 -4.91 5.90
C TYR A 190 -11.49 -5.66 6.49
N LYS A 191 -11.69 -6.96 6.71
CA LYS A 191 -10.67 -7.84 7.21
C LYS A 191 -10.21 -8.81 6.13
N VAL A 192 -8.89 -9.03 6.04
CA VAL A 192 -8.28 -10.04 5.19
C VAL A 192 -7.57 -11.07 6.05
N THR A 193 -7.99 -12.32 5.99
CA THR A 193 -7.42 -13.43 6.78
C THR A 193 -7.96 -14.76 6.27
N ASP A 194 -7.33 -15.89 6.60
CA ASP A 194 -7.94 -17.22 6.49
C ASP A 194 -8.81 -17.51 7.71
N SER A 195 -10.12 -17.29 7.59
CA SER A 195 -11.08 -17.52 8.67
C SER A 195 -11.32 -18.99 9.02
N ASN A 196 -10.89 -19.94 8.17
CA ASN A 196 -10.98 -21.37 8.44
C ASN A 196 -9.89 -21.83 9.41
N TYR A 197 -8.84 -21.04 9.57
CA TYR A 197 -7.77 -21.29 10.52
C TYR A 197 -8.03 -20.56 11.84
N ALA A 198 -8.13 -21.31 12.94
CA ALA A 198 -8.49 -20.80 14.26
C ALA A 198 -7.30 -20.61 15.21
N GLY A 199 -6.08 -20.75 14.74
CA GLY A 199 -4.86 -20.53 15.54
C GLY A 199 -4.67 -19.06 15.95
N PRO A 200 -3.69 -18.78 16.81
CA PRO A 200 -3.36 -17.42 17.21
C PRO A 200 -2.93 -16.57 16.01
N LYS A 201 -3.44 -15.35 15.92
CA LYS A 201 -3.11 -14.44 14.82
C LYS A 201 -2.61 -13.10 15.33
N GLN A 202 -1.67 -12.52 14.60
CA GLN A 202 -1.27 -11.14 14.77
C GLN A 202 -2.36 -10.23 14.19
N LYS A 203 -2.66 -9.12 14.86
CA LYS A 203 -3.62 -8.12 14.38
C LYS A 203 -2.88 -6.94 13.78
N ILE A 204 -3.10 -6.71 12.50
CA ILE A 204 -2.42 -5.66 11.74
C ILE A 204 -3.46 -4.70 11.19
N VAL A 205 -3.34 -3.43 11.55
CA VAL A 205 -4.14 -2.35 10.97
C VAL A 205 -3.34 -1.66 9.88
N VAL A 206 -3.95 -1.51 8.71
CA VAL A 206 -3.38 -0.75 7.59
C VAL A 206 -4.41 0.25 7.07
N MET A 207 -3.99 1.49 6.95
CA MET A 207 -4.85 2.55 6.44
C MET A 207 -4.13 3.46 5.47
N SER A 208 -4.88 4.23 4.69
CA SER A 208 -4.33 5.22 3.77
C SER A 208 -5.33 6.33 3.45
N GLY A 209 -4.88 7.34 2.69
CA GLY A 209 -5.75 8.38 2.17
C GLY A 209 -6.25 9.38 3.21
N VAL A 210 -5.55 9.57 4.31
CA VAL A 210 -5.81 10.63 5.30
C VAL A 210 -5.64 11.99 4.64
N HIS A 211 -4.54 12.21 3.93
CA HIS A 211 -4.35 13.41 3.12
C HIS A 211 -4.85 13.22 1.69
N ALA A 212 -5.60 14.20 1.21
CA ALA A 212 -6.29 14.09 -0.07
C ALA A 212 -5.38 13.98 -1.30
N ASN A 213 -4.20 14.62 -1.29
CA ASN A 213 -3.26 14.60 -2.41
C ASN A 213 -2.27 13.44 -2.39
N GLU A 214 -2.19 12.69 -1.31
CA GLU A 214 -1.18 11.65 -1.10
C GLU A 214 -1.65 10.32 -1.68
N THR A 215 -1.57 10.20 -3.00
CA THR A 215 -2.16 9.10 -3.77
C THR A 215 -1.32 7.83 -3.78
N LEU A 216 0.01 7.94 -3.64
CA LEU A 216 0.91 6.80 -3.79
C LEU A 216 0.83 5.81 -2.61
N GLY A 217 0.51 6.31 -1.41
CA GLY A 217 0.23 5.45 -0.26
C GLY A 217 -0.97 4.52 -0.50
N ASN A 218 -1.98 4.99 -1.25
CA ASN A 218 -3.12 4.15 -1.63
C ASN A 218 -2.71 3.03 -2.60
N PHE A 219 -1.82 3.30 -3.57
CA PHE A 219 -1.30 2.24 -4.45
C PHE A 219 -0.46 1.22 -3.66
N THR A 220 0.32 1.68 -2.68
CA THR A 220 1.09 0.77 -1.81
C THR A 220 0.16 -0.12 -0.99
N LEU A 221 -0.90 0.43 -0.40
CA LEU A 221 -1.91 -0.36 0.30
C LEU A 221 -2.66 -1.32 -0.63
N GLU A 222 -3.06 -0.87 -1.83
CA GLU A 222 -3.70 -1.73 -2.85
C GLU A 222 -2.80 -2.93 -3.18
N GLY A 223 -1.50 -2.70 -3.40
CA GLY A 223 -0.54 -3.78 -3.69
C GLY A 223 -0.33 -4.76 -2.54
N LEU A 224 -0.42 -4.30 -1.29
CA LEU A 224 -0.42 -5.19 -0.13
C LEU A 224 -1.68 -6.06 -0.12
N VAL A 225 -2.85 -5.47 -0.35
CA VAL A 225 -4.12 -6.22 -0.39
C VAL A 225 -4.12 -7.24 -1.53
N ASP A 226 -3.69 -6.85 -2.72
CA ASP A 226 -3.57 -7.75 -3.87
C ASP A 226 -2.65 -8.93 -3.58
N PHE A 227 -1.51 -8.69 -2.92
CA PHE A 227 -0.63 -9.76 -2.46
C PHE A 227 -1.33 -10.67 -1.45
N LEU A 228 -1.96 -10.10 -0.42
CA LEU A 228 -2.68 -10.88 0.59
C LEU A 228 -3.79 -11.76 0.00
N LEU A 229 -4.34 -11.40 -1.16
CA LEU A 229 -5.39 -12.16 -1.85
C LEU A 229 -4.85 -13.13 -2.91
N SER A 230 -3.56 -13.09 -3.19
CA SER A 230 -2.92 -13.96 -4.19
C SER A 230 -2.81 -15.41 -3.72
N ASP A 231 -2.49 -16.29 -4.69
CA ASP A 231 -2.21 -17.71 -4.47
C ASP A 231 -0.73 -17.98 -4.12
N GLU A 232 0.06 -16.92 -3.88
CA GLU A 232 1.45 -17.08 -3.45
C GLU A 232 1.51 -17.79 -2.09
N LEU A 233 2.50 -18.67 -1.90
CA LEU A 233 2.64 -19.42 -0.65
C LEU A 233 2.77 -18.49 0.55
N GLU A 234 3.60 -17.46 0.44
CA GLU A 234 3.84 -16.50 1.51
C GLU A 234 2.58 -15.70 1.88
N ALA A 235 1.73 -15.39 0.90
CA ALA A 235 0.44 -14.74 1.14
C ALA A 235 -0.53 -15.67 1.88
N ALA A 236 -0.56 -16.95 1.48
CA ALA A 236 -1.40 -17.95 2.12
C ALA A 236 -0.94 -18.25 3.56
N GLN A 237 0.36 -18.36 3.80
CA GLN A 237 0.95 -18.50 5.12
C GLN A 237 0.59 -17.29 6.00
N LEU A 238 0.80 -16.07 5.46
CA LEU A 238 0.54 -14.84 6.20
C LEU A 238 -0.93 -14.71 6.63
N ARG A 239 -1.91 -15.08 5.78
CA ARG A 239 -3.32 -15.11 6.14
C ARG A 239 -3.65 -16.07 7.31
N ARG A 240 -2.82 -17.05 7.58
CA ARG A 240 -2.97 -17.96 8.72
C ARG A 240 -2.39 -17.40 10.00
N TYR A 241 -1.29 -16.67 9.89
CA TYR A 241 -0.62 -16.04 11.05
C TYR A 241 -1.14 -14.65 11.40
N ALA A 242 -1.93 -14.01 10.51
CA ALA A 242 -2.37 -12.64 10.72
C ALA A 242 -3.82 -12.36 10.29
N GLU A 243 -4.41 -11.35 10.92
CA GLU A 243 -5.63 -10.67 10.52
C GLU A 243 -5.30 -9.23 10.14
N PHE A 244 -5.56 -8.87 8.90
CA PHE A 244 -5.37 -7.51 8.40
C PHE A 244 -6.70 -6.75 8.44
N TYR A 245 -6.76 -5.67 9.20
CA TYR A 245 -7.86 -4.71 9.21
C TYR A 245 -7.47 -3.56 8.28
N VAL A 246 -8.19 -3.42 7.19
CA VAL A 246 -7.86 -2.54 6.06
C VAL A 246 -8.84 -1.39 5.97
N TYR A 247 -8.34 -0.15 5.99
CA TYR A 247 -9.11 1.08 5.83
C TYR A 247 -8.52 1.88 4.66
N PRO A 248 -9.03 1.67 3.42
CA PRO A 248 -8.32 2.07 2.20
C PRO A 248 -8.32 3.58 1.92
N MET A 249 -9.24 4.34 2.52
CA MET A 249 -9.34 5.78 2.30
C MET A 249 -10.06 6.50 3.44
N ALA A 250 -9.31 7.16 4.31
CA ALA A 250 -9.86 7.83 5.49
C ALA A 250 -10.51 9.20 5.18
N ASN A 251 -10.13 9.88 4.08
CA ASN A 251 -10.65 11.19 3.67
C ASN A 251 -11.20 11.14 2.22
N PRO A 252 -12.33 10.44 1.98
CA PRO A 252 -12.86 10.28 0.64
C PRO A 252 -13.45 11.57 0.06
N ASP A 253 -13.98 12.47 0.88
CA ASP A 253 -14.54 13.75 0.42
C ASP A 253 -13.44 14.69 -0.09
N GLY A 254 -12.36 14.85 0.66
CA GLY A 254 -11.21 15.66 0.25
C GLY A 254 -10.54 15.07 -1.01
N ARG A 255 -10.41 13.74 -1.09
CA ARG A 255 -9.91 13.05 -2.27
C ARG A 255 -10.78 13.33 -3.49
N PHE A 256 -12.09 13.11 -3.40
CA PHE A 256 -13.02 13.35 -4.50
C PHE A 256 -13.04 14.82 -4.92
N ALA A 257 -12.92 15.73 -3.96
CA ALA A 257 -12.87 17.16 -4.22
C ALA A 257 -11.55 17.63 -4.87
N GLY A 258 -10.52 16.80 -4.93
CA GLY A 258 -9.21 17.17 -5.46
C GLY A 258 -8.47 18.17 -4.56
N TYR A 259 -8.57 18.00 -3.25
CA TYR A 259 -7.91 18.84 -2.26
C TYR A 259 -6.41 18.54 -2.15
N ASN A 260 -5.67 19.50 -1.62
CA ASN A 260 -4.26 19.33 -1.28
C ASN A 260 -4.08 18.35 -0.12
N ARG A 261 -4.77 18.60 1.00
CA ARG A 261 -4.51 17.87 2.24
C ARG A 261 -5.78 17.69 3.07
N SER A 262 -6.57 18.76 3.18
CA SER A 262 -7.69 18.92 4.09
C SER A 262 -8.89 18.02 3.77
N THR A 263 -9.86 18.01 4.67
CA THR A 263 -11.21 17.49 4.41
C THR A 263 -12.12 18.59 3.84
N VAL A 264 -13.24 18.21 3.20
CA VAL A 264 -14.26 19.17 2.75
C VAL A 264 -14.93 19.88 3.92
N GLN A 265 -15.00 19.25 5.08
CA GLN A 265 -15.55 19.85 6.29
C GLN A 265 -14.77 21.07 6.75
N ARG A 266 -13.45 21.03 6.58
CA ARG A 266 -12.57 22.08 7.07
C ARG A 266 -11.36 22.25 6.15
N VAL A 267 -11.34 23.33 5.38
CA VAL A 267 -10.15 23.76 4.66
C VAL A 267 -9.08 24.25 5.64
N ASN A 268 -7.81 24.18 5.25
CA ASN A 268 -6.64 24.57 6.06
C ASN A 268 -6.39 23.72 7.33
N VAL A 269 -7.15 22.65 7.56
CA VAL A 269 -6.92 21.74 8.68
C VAL A 269 -6.24 20.47 8.19
N ASP A 270 -5.24 20.04 8.94
CA ASP A 270 -4.55 18.77 8.73
C ASP A 270 -5.33 17.64 9.39
N PRO A 271 -6.01 16.76 8.63
CA PRO A 271 -6.77 15.65 9.22
C PRO A 271 -5.87 14.67 9.99
N ASN A 272 -4.56 14.59 9.67
CA ASN A 272 -3.62 13.81 10.44
C ASN A 272 -3.14 14.51 11.73
N ARG A 273 -3.93 15.46 12.24
CA ARG A 273 -3.82 16.06 13.58
C ARG A 273 -5.12 15.92 14.36
N ALA A 274 -6.10 15.17 13.83
CA ALA A 274 -7.43 15.03 14.41
C ALA A 274 -7.70 13.63 15.02
N TRP A 275 -6.73 12.75 15.07
CA TRP A 275 -6.82 11.42 15.69
C TRP A 275 -6.79 11.52 17.22
N ASN A 276 -7.79 12.22 17.81
CA ASN A 276 -7.87 12.54 19.22
C ASN A 276 -9.18 11.99 19.83
N PRO A 277 -9.20 10.73 20.29
CA PRO A 277 -10.38 10.19 20.91
C PRO A 277 -10.70 10.89 22.26
N PRO A 278 -11.95 10.91 22.70
CA PRO A 278 -13.09 10.28 22.00
C PRO A 278 -13.71 11.14 20.91
N ASN A 279 -13.26 12.36 20.69
CA ASN A 279 -14.00 13.35 19.91
C ASN A 279 -13.43 13.62 18.50
N TYR A 280 -12.20 13.20 18.20
CA TYR A 280 -11.54 13.46 16.90
C TYR A 280 -11.64 14.92 16.46
N ILE A 281 -11.28 15.81 17.37
CA ILE A 281 -11.53 17.26 17.28
C ILE A 281 -10.45 17.93 16.42
N ASP A 282 -10.88 18.86 15.57
CA ASP A 282 -10.00 19.82 14.92
C ASP A 282 -9.21 20.61 15.98
N PRO A 283 -7.87 20.58 15.99
CA PRO A 283 -7.08 21.29 17.00
C PRO A 283 -7.23 22.82 16.94
N GLU A 284 -7.64 23.39 15.79
CA GLU A 284 -7.89 24.82 15.64
C GLU A 284 -9.30 25.23 16.05
N ASP A 285 -10.26 24.29 15.90
CA ASP A 285 -11.66 24.50 16.28
C ASP A 285 -12.19 23.31 17.08
N VAL A 286 -12.01 23.39 18.38
CA VAL A 286 -12.44 22.34 19.34
C VAL A 286 -13.94 22.04 19.35
N SER A 287 -14.74 22.84 18.66
CA SER A 287 -16.17 22.58 18.47
C SER A 287 -16.47 21.71 17.26
N LEU A 288 -15.50 21.49 16.37
CA LEU A 288 -15.65 20.74 15.13
C LEU A 288 -15.03 19.35 15.24
N THR A 289 -15.86 18.34 15.10
CA THR A 289 -15.43 16.95 14.97
C THR A 289 -15.26 16.61 13.49
N LEU A 290 -14.10 16.02 13.13
CA LEU A 290 -13.88 15.53 11.78
C LEU A 290 -14.50 14.14 11.64
N SER A 291 -15.70 14.07 11.07
CA SER A 291 -16.52 12.86 11.02
C SER A 291 -15.88 11.71 10.26
N ASP A 292 -15.09 11.99 9.21
CA ASP A 292 -14.37 10.96 8.45
C ASP A 292 -13.37 10.25 9.35
N ILE A 293 -12.51 11.04 10.01
CA ILE A 293 -11.50 10.54 10.96
C ILE A 293 -12.15 9.86 12.15
N GLN A 294 -13.25 10.43 12.68
CA GLN A 294 -14.01 9.81 13.76
C GLN A 294 -14.54 8.43 13.36
N ASN A 295 -15.24 8.34 12.24
CA ASN A 295 -15.84 7.07 11.80
C ASN A 295 -14.77 5.98 11.59
N VAL A 296 -13.64 6.32 10.98
CA VAL A 296 -12.53 5.37 10.77
C VAL A 296 -11.88 5.00 12.10
N GLY A 297 -11.61 5.96 12.97
CA GLY A 297 -10.97 5.72 14.27
C GLY A 297 -11.85 4.89 15.21
N GLU A 298 -13.16 5.18 15.30
CA GLU A 298 -14.09 4.36 16.10
C GLU A 298 -14.23 2.95 15.51
N ALA A 299 -14.28 2.81 14.18
CA ALA A 299 -14.29 1.50 13.55
C ALA A 299 -13.02 0.70 13.90
N MET A 300 -11.84 1.31 13.83
CA MET A 300 -10.59 0.64 14.24
C MET A 300 -10.63 0.15 15.69
N ARG A 301 -11.17 0.95 16.61
CA ARG A 301 -11.31 0.59 18.02
C ARG A 301 -12.27 -0.59 18.21
N ASP A 302 -13.46 -0.49 17.62
CA ASP A 302 -14.49 -1.52 17.74
C ASP A 302 -14.07 -2.84 17.08
N ASP A 303 -13.42 -2.77 15.91
CA ASP A 303 -13.02 -3.92 15.12
C ASP A 303 -11.87 -4.70 15.75
N THR A 304 -10.93 -3.99 16.39
CA THR A 304 -9.70 -4.60 16.96
C THR A 304 -9.78 -4.85 18.46
N GLY A 305 -10.71 -4.17 19.15
CA GLY A 305 -10.80 -4.21 20.61
C GLY A 305 -9.65 -3.47 21.29
N GLU A 306 -9.05 -2.49 20.61
CA GLU A 306 -7.93 -1.67 21.10
C GLU A 306 -6.69 -2.51 21.50
N ASP A 307 -6.46 -3.62 20.79
CA ASP A 307 -5.34 -4.55 21.03
C ASP A 307 -4.83 -5.05 19.68
N ILE A 308 -3.73 -4.46 19.19
CA ILE A 308 -3.12 -4.77 17.90
C ILE A 308 -1.60 -4.90 18.02
N ASP A 309 -1.00 -5.65 17.08
CA ASP A 309 0.44 -5.76 17.01
C ASP A 309 1.05 -4.65 16.14
N TYR A 310 0.45 -4.33 14.99
CA TYR A 310 0.99 -3.35 14.03
C TYR A 310 -0.06 -2.37 13.53
N LEU A 311 0.35 -1.10 13.34
CA LEU A 311 -0.38 -0.14 12.52
C LEU A 311 0.55 0.53 11.51
N ILE A 312 0.16 0.54 10.23
CA ILE A 312 0.83 1.33 9.18
C ILE A 312 -0.17 2.30 8.57
N ASP A 313 0.14 3.59 8.69
CA ASP A 313 -0.56 4.70 8.05
C ASP A 313 0.20 5.09 6.77
N PHE A 314 -0.33 4.68 5.60
CA PHE A 314 0.30 4.92 4.31
C PHE A 314 0.00 6.31 3.79
N HIS A 315 1.02 7.11 3.71
CA HIS A 315 1.05 8.47 3.19
C HIS A 315 1.88 8.58 1.90
N SER A 316 1.98 9.81 1.39
CA SER A 316 2.91 10.13 0.31
C SER A 316 3.45 11.54 0.48
N THR A 317 4.71 11.72 0.14
CA THR A 317 5.34 13.04 0.21
C THR A 317 6.20 13.32 -1.00
N VAL A 318 6.41 14.61 -1.27
CA VAL A 318 7.51 15.06 -2.10
C VAL A 318 8.59 15.61 -1.17
N ASN A 319 9.64 14.85 -1.00
CA ASN A 319 10.77 15.28 -0.21
C ASN A 319 12.04 15.30 -1.08
N PRO A 320 12.50 16.47 -1.54
CA PRO A 320 13.68 16.57 -2.40
C PRO A 320 14.98 16.26 -1.67
N SER A 321 14.97 16.35 -0.34
CA SER A 321 16.13 16.02 0.50
C SER A 321 16.21 14.52 0.80
N VAL A 322 15.10 13.82 0.64
CA VAL A 322 14.97 12.37 0.88
C VAL A 322 14.22 11.76 -0.30
N PRO A 323 14.93 11.43 -1.41
CA PRO A 323 14.29 10.91 -2.61
C PRO A 323 13.89 9.43 -2.51
N TYR A 324 13.80 8.90 -1.32
CA TYR A 324 13.50 7.49 -1.04
C TYR A 324 12.28 7.36 -0.15
N HIS A 325 11.57 6.25 -0.28
CA HIS A 325 10.50 5.91 0.66
C HIS A 325 11.05 5.90 2.09
N HIS A 326 10.26 6.35 3.05
CA HIS A 326 10.73 6.42 4.42
C HIS A 326 9.61 6.19 5.43
N GLY A 327 9.97 5.59 6.55
CA GLY A 327 9.09 5.41 7.69
C GLY A 327 9.42 6.38 8.81
N LEU A 328 8.38 7.05 9.30
CA LEU A 328 8.43 7.84 10.53
C LEU A 328 8.08 6.91 11.69
N ILE A 329 9.10 6.43 12.39
CA ILE A 329 8.96 5.44 13.47
C ILE A 329 9.71 5.88 14.72
N LEU A 330 9.27 5.38 15.87
CA LEU A 330 10.02 5.61 17.12
C LEU A 330 11.41 4.95 17.08
N PRO A 331 12.43 5.58 17.68
CA PRO A 331 13.76 4.98 17.74
C PRO A 331 13.79 3.57 18.33
N ALA A 332 12.90 3.24 19.27
CA ALA A 332 12.79 1.91 19.86
C ALA A 332 12.35 0.83 18.86
N TRP A 333 11.65 1.20 17.78
CA TRP A 333 11.13 0.30 16.76
C TRP A 333 12.04 0.12 15.55
N GLN A 334 13.17 0.83 15.49
CA GLN A 334 14.12 0.71 14.38
C GLN A 334 14.79 -0.67 14.30
N SER A 335 14.76 -1.44 15.37
CA SER A 335 15.23 -2.82 15.43
C SER A 335 14.12 -3.86 15.37
N ASP A 336 12.89 -3.46 15.08
CA ASP A 336 11.79 -4.39 14.92
C ASP A 336 12.07 -5.33 13.74
N PRO A 337 11.86 -6.65 13.89
CA PRO A 337 12.17 -7.63 12.85
C PRO A 337 11.45 -7.37 11.53
N PHE A 338 10.19 -6.95 11.58
CA PHE A 338 9.42 -6.57 10.39
C PHE A 338 10.08 -5.40 9.66
N TRP A 339 10.49 -4.35 10.39
CA TRP A 339 11.11 -3.19 9.78
C TRP A 339 12.47 -3.51 9.16
N LEU A 340 13.26 -4.36 9.82
CA LEU A 340 14.54 -4.81 9.29
C LEU A 340 14.38 -5.71 8.05
N SER A 341 13.37 -6.58 8.03
CA SER A 341 13.05 -7.39 6.86
C SER A 341 12.59 -6.50 5.69
N LEU A 342 11.71 -5.53 5.93
CA LEU A 342 11.29 -4.57 4.91
C LEU A 342 12.48 -3.78 4.33
N GLN A 343 13.43 -3.35 5.17
CA GLN A 343 14.66 -2.71 4.69
C GLN A 343 15.55 -3.66 3.88
N GLY A 344 15.50 -4.95 4.16
CA GLY A 344 16.18 -5.97 3.35
C GLY A 344 15.59 -6.10 1.94
N LEU A 345 14.26 -6.03 1.84
CA LEU A 345 13.52 -6.06 0.56
C LEU A 345 13.58 -4.72 -0.18
N GLU A 346 13.69 -3.63 0.56
CA GLU A 346 13.75 -2.25 0.06
C GLU A 346 15.03 -1.54 0.54
N PRO A 347 16.19 -1.83 -0.05
CA PRO A 347 17.47 -1.33 0.47
C PRO A 347 17.63 0.19 0.43
N ALA A 348 16.80 0.89 -0.35
CA ALA A 348 16.75 2.35 -0.40
C ALA A 348 15.80 2.96 0.65
N LEU A 349 15.08 2.13 1.42
CA LEU A 349 14.17 2.60 2.45
C LEU A 349 14.93 3.28 3.59
N ILE A 350 14.48 4.48 3.93
CA ILE A 350 15.07 5.27 5.01
C ILE A 350 14.18 5.22 6.25
N THR A 351 14.83 5.12 7.40
CA THR A 351 14.18 5.32 8.70
C THR A 351 14.40 6.75 9.17
N GLU A 352 13.33 7.52 9.31
CA GLU A 352 13.36 8.76 10.05
C GLU A 352 12.95 8.48 11.50
N GLY A 353 13.92 8.45 12.41
CA GLY A 353 13.66 8.33 13.84
C GLY A 353 13.02 9.60 14.34
N ALA A 354 11.72 9.59 14.55
CA ALA A 354 10.96 10.74 15.01
C ALA A 354 10.09 10.38 16.21
N ALA A 355 9.87 11.36 17.11
CA ALA A 355 8.73 11.26 18.02
C ALA A 355 7.45 11.33 17.18
N LEU A 356 6.51 10.42 17.42
CA LEU A 356 5.21 10.51 16.75
C LEU A 356 4.54 11.84 17.14
N SER A 357 4.17 12.63 16.15
CA SER A 357 3.51 13.91 16.38
C SER A 357 2.15 13.71 17.04
N ASP A 358 1.72 14.66 17.84
CA ASP A 358 0.45 14.59 18.53
C ASP A 358 -0.71 14.49 17.54
N PHE A 359 -1.68 13.63 17.89
CA PHE A 359 -2.93 13.42 17.15
C PHE A 359 -2.78 12.86 15.72
N THR A 360 -1.64 12.25 15.38
CA THR A 360 -1.46 11.50 14.12
C THR A 360 -2.07 10.11 14.20
N GLY A 361 -2.35 9.51 13.03
CA GLY A 361 -2.78 8.12 12.92
C GLY A 361 -1.80 7.14 13.54
N ALA A 362 -0.51 7.33 13.33
CA ALA A 362 0.51 6.47 13.95
C ALA A 362 0.56 6.61 15.49
N LYS A 363 0.35 7.82 16.03
CA LYS A 363 0.25 8.01 17.48
C LYS A 363 -1.03 7.40 18.04
N PHE A 364 -2.14 7.50 17.32
CA PHE A 364 -3.39 6.85 17.67
C PHE A 364 -3.22 5.32 17.74
N GLY A 365 -2.54 4.72 16.77
CA GLY A 365 -2.20 3.30 16.79
C GLY A 365 -1.49 2.89 18.06
N ARG A 366 -0.45 3.64 18.47
CA ARG A 366 0.31 3.36 19.70
C ARG A 366 -0.50 3.59 20.98
N ASP A 367 -1.15 4.76 21.11
CA ASP A 367 -1.67 5.24 22.40
C ASP A 367 -3.11 4.79 22.67
N VAL A 368 -3.85 4.43 21.60
CA VAL A 368 -5.27 4.05 21.71
C VAL A 368 -5.49 2.60 21.34
N LEU A 369 -4.89 2.14 20.22
CA LEU A 369 -5.01 0.75 19.79
C LEU A 369 -3.95 -0.16 20.42
N ASN A 370 -3.06 0.39 21.27
CA ASN A 370 -1.99 -0.32 21.97
C ASN A 370 -1.03 -1.10 21.04
N ALA A 371 -0.78 -0.58 19.84
CA ALA A 371 0.11 -1.19 18.86
C ALA A 371 1.53 -1.40 19.42
N GLU A 372 2.07 -2.60 19.26
CA GLU A 372 3.48 -2.90 19.56
C GLU A 372 4.40 -2.13 18.59
N PHE A 373 3.98 -1.95 17.34
CA PHE A 373 4.65 -1.14 16.32
C PHE A 373 3.64 -0.25 15.59
N SER A 374 3.94 1.04 15.42
CA SER A 374 3.08 1.95 14.67
C SER A 374 3.92 2.95 13.89
N ALA A 375 3.62 3.13 12.61
CA ALA A 375 4.38 3.98 11.72
C ALA A 375 3.50 4.80 10.77
N THR A 376 3.97 6.01 10.45
CA THR A 376 3.60 6.69 9.22
C THR A 376 4.61 6.30 8.14
N PHE A 377 4.14 5.77 7.03
CA PHE A 377 4.98 5.38 5.91
C PHE A 377 4.76 6.33 4.73
N GLU A 378 5.81 7.02 4.34
CA GLU A 378 5.80 8.00 3.26
C GLU A 378 6.30 7.38 1.95
N THR A 379 5.37 7.11 1.04
CA THR A 379 5.70 6.78 -0.34
C THR A 379 6.06 8.06 -1.07
N VAL A 380 7.30 8.18 -1.50
CA VAL A 380 7.80 9.42 -2.13
C VAL A 380 7.40 9.43 -3.61
N PHE A 381 7.02 10.61 -4.12
CA PHE A 381 6.88 10.86 -5.56
C PHE A 381 8.28 10.99 -6.19
N PRO A 382 8.87 9.95 -6.72
CA PRO A 382 10.18 9.99 -7.30
C PRO A 382 10.12 10.24 -8.80
N VAL A 383 11.25 10.58 -9.32
CA VAL A 383 11.47 10.63 -10.75
C VAL A 383 11.44 9.21 -11.33
N ASN A 384 10.60 8.98 -12.34
CA ASN A 384 10.54 7.73 -13.13
C ASN A 384 9.96 6.48 -12.46
N GLU A 385 9.24 6.55 -11.37
CA GLU A 385 8.51 5.39 -10.86
C GLU A 385 7.10 5.25 -11.45
N SER A 386 6.56 4.05 -11.39
CA SER A 386 5.29 3.69 -12.01
C SER A 386 4.35 3.00 -11.01
N ILE A 387 3.06 2.96 -11.32
CA ILE A 387 2.06 2.26 -10.50
C ILE A 387 2.51 0.82 -10.14
N PRO A 388 3.01 -0.02 -11.06
CA PRO A 388 3.52 -1.36 -10.72
C PRO A 388 4.60 -1.35 -9.64
N ARG A 389 5.45 -0.32 -9.57
CA ARG A 389 6.46 -0.20 -8.52
C ARG A 389 5.84 0.02 -7.15
N TYR A 390 4.80 0.87 -7.05
CA TYR A 390 4.11 1.11 -5.78
C TYR A 390 3.31 -0.11 -5.32
N LEU A 391 2.67 -0.83 -6.25
CA LEU A 391 2.02 -2.12 -5.95
C LEU A 391 3.05 -3.15 -5.44
N SER A 392 4.22 -3.23 -6.08
CA SER A 392 5.32 -4.09 -5.63
C SER A 392 5.84 -3.71 -4.23
N LEU A 393 5.88 -2.42 -3.90
CA LEU A 393 6.23 -1.97 -2.56
C LEU A 393 5.23 -2.50 -1.53
N GLY A 394 3.93 -2.45 -1.82
CA GLY A 394 2.90 -3.04 -0.98
C GLY A 394 3.06 -4.55 -0.78
N ARG A 395 3.39 -5.28 -1.86
CA ARG A 395 3.73 -6.71 -1.77
C ARG A 395 4.92 -6.95 -0.83
N ASN A 396 5.94 -6.11 -0.86
CA ASN A 396 7.12 -6.25 -0.01
C ASN A 396 6.80 -6.04 1.49
N PHE A 397 5.79 -5.23 1.83
CA PHE A 397 5.26 -5.18 3.20
C PHE A 397 4.72 -6.55 3.63
N GLY A 398 3.92 -7.20 2.80
CA GLY A 398 3.39 -8.53 3.08
C GLY A 398 4.49 -9.57 3.23
N LEU A 399 5.48 -9.57 2.34
CA LEU A 399 6.64 -10.47 2.44
C LEU A 399 7.44 -10.24 3.72
N ALA A 400 7.62 -8.97 4.14
CA ALA A 400 8.34 -8.64 5.37
C ALA A 400 7.63 -9.17 6.61
N TRP A 401 6.30 -9.09 6.69
CA TRP A 401 5.54 -9.72 7.77
C TRP A 401 5.60 -11.24 7.70
N ASN A 402 5.51 -11.83 6.50
CA ASN A 402 5.64 -13.29 6.37
C ASN A 402 7.01 -13.77 6.84
N ASP A 403 8.10 -13.06 6.52
CA ASP A 403 9.45 -13.39 6.99
C ASP A 403 9.57 -13.42 8.53
N VAL A 404 8.76 -12.63 9.23
CA VAL A 404 8.76 -12.54 10.69
C VAL A 404 7.81 -13.54 11.35
N PHE A 405 6.63 -13.76 10.76
CA PHE A 405 5.60 -14.57 11.39
C PHE A 405 5.65 -16.03 10.98
N ASN A 406 6.15 -16.33 9.79
CA ASN A 406 6.27 -17.69 9.32
C ASN A 406 7.26 -18.47 10.19
N VAL A 407 6.83 -19.65 10.62
CA VAL A 407 7.67 -20.63 11.30
C VAL A 407 7.95 -21.77 10.30
N PRO A 408 9.13 -21.79 9.66
CA PRO A 408 9.40 -22.78 8.64
C PRO A 408 9.30 -24.21 9.16
N ALA A 409 8.58 -25.07 8.44
CA ALA A 409 8.23 -26.45 8.79
C ALA A 409 7.15 -26.60 9.89
N ASP A 410 6.52 -25.53 10.32
CA ASP A 410 5.25 -25.56 11.05
C ASP A 410 4.13 -25.83 10.02
N LEU A 411 3.76 -27.10 9.86
CA LEU A 411 2.81 -27.54 8.82
C LEU A 411 1.36 -27.39 9.26
N ASN A 412 1.12 -27.34 10.57
CA ASN A 412 -0.21 -27.14 11.16
C ASN A 412 -0.48 -25.68 11.56
N PHE A 413 0.52 -24.80 11.44
CA PHE A 413 0.46 -23.37 11.77
C PHE A 413 0.12 -23.06 13.25
N ASP A 414 0.52 -23.94 14.17
CA ASP A 414 0.29 -23.73 15.62
C ASP A 414 1.38 -22.86 16.28
N GLY A 415 2.38 -22.44 15.53
CA GLY A 415 3.49 -21.60 15.95
C GLY A 415 4.69 -22.38 16.50
N ALA A 416 4.71 -23.71 16.39
CA ALA A 416 5.79 -24.57 16.84
C ALA A 416 6.11 -25.65 15.81
N VAL A 417 7.37 -26.03 15.68
CA VAL A 417 7.78 -27.18 14.88
C VAL A 417 7.95 -28.38 15.81
N ASN A 418 7.07 -29.36 15.74
CA ASN A 418 6.98 -30.45 16.71
C ASN A 418 6.65 -31.83 16.09
N GLU A 419 6.22 -32.80 16.89
CA GLU A 419 5.85 -34.16 16.46
C GLU A 419 4.58 -34.17 15.59
N GLU A 420 3.69 -33.19 15.76
CA GLU A 420 2.46 -33.09 14.96
C GLU A 420 2.80 -32.74 13.51
N ASP A 421 3.75 -31.82 13.29
CA ASP A 421 4.25 -31.46 11.96
C ASP A 421 4.98 -32.63 11.29
N TRP A 422 5.78 -33.38 12.08
CA TRP A 422 6.39 -34.59 11.56
C TRP A 422 5.33 -35.60 11.10
N THR A 423 4.22 -35.72 11.83
CA THR A 423 3.13 -36.61 11.46
C THR A 423 2.46 -36.16 10.15
N LEU A 424 2.24 -34.86 9.97
CA LEU A 424 1.74 -34.31 8.71
C LEU A 424 2.72 -34.57 7.56
N PHE A 425 4.00 -34.26 7.79
CA PHE A 425 5.06 -34.49 6.82
C PHE A 425 5.09 -35.91 6.29
N ILE A 426 5.10 -36.93 7.18
CA ILE A 426 5.12 -38.34 6.75
C ILE A 426 3.82 -38.77 6.08
N THR A 427 2.67 -38.17 6.46
CA THR A 427 1.39 -38.45 5.82
C THR A 427 1.36 -37.88 4.40
N GLY A 428 1.98 -36.75 4.18
CA GLY A 428 2.10 -36.10 2.87
C GLY A 428 3.04 -36.82 1.90
N ALA A 429 4.02 -37.57 2.41
CA ALA A 429 5.05 -38.22 1.59
C ALA A 429 4.52 -39.25 0.55
N GLU A 430 3.28 -39.73 0.69
CA GLU A 430 2.65 -40.65 -0.26
C GLU A 430 1.45 -40.02 -0.98
N THR A 431 1.23 -38.72 -0.81
CA THR A 431 0.08 -38.01 -1.37
C THR A 431 0.41 -37.48 -2.76
N ASP A 432 -0.50 -37.70 -3.71
CA ASP A 432 -0.44 -37.05 -5.01
C ASP A 432 -0.81 -35.57 -4.83
N MET A 433 0.15 -34.68 -5.12
CA MET A 433 0.01 -33.25 -4.96
C MET A 433 -0.43 -32.50 -6.22
N ASP A 434 -0.70 -33.24 -7.32
CA ASP A 434 -1.21 -32.65 -8.54
C ASP A 434 -2.55 -31.94 -8.32
N GLY A 435 -2.62 -30.66 -8.68
CA GLY A 435 -3.83 -29.84 -8.57
C GLY A 435 -4.08 -29.21 -7.18
N LEU A 436 -3.22 -29.48 -6.20
CA LEU A 436 -3.25 -28.79 -4.92
C LEU A 436 -2.67 -27.37 -5.03
N THR A 437 -3.18 -26.46 -4.19
CA THR A 437 -2.62 -25.11 -4.03
C THR A 437 -1.25 -25.18 -3.33
N ALA A 438 -0.47 -24.10 -3.43
CA ALA A 438 0.85 -24.04 -2.79
C ALA A 438 0.77 -24.29 -1.27
N ILE A 439 -0.24 -23.75 -0.60
CA ILE A 439 -0.40 -23.94 0.85
C ILE A 439 -0.81 -25.38 1.21
N GLU A 440 -1.69 -26.00 0.42
CA GLU A 440 -2.08 -27.41 0.64
C GLU A 440 -0.88 -28.36 0.45
N ARG A 441 -0.01 -28.06 -0.53
CA ARG A 441 1.24 -28.82 -0.69
C ARG A 441 2.21 -28.61 0.46
N TYR A 442 2.36 -27.34 0.93
CA TYR A 442 3.19 -27.06 2.09
C TYR A 442 2.75 -27.81 3.34
N GLU A 443 1.44 -27.87 3.63
CA GLU A 443 0.86 -28.64 4.74
C GLU A 443 1.13 -30.13 4.64
N LEU A 444 1.38 -30.62 3.43
CA LEU A 444 1.75 -32.02 3.15
C LEU A 444 3.27 -32.21 3.05
N GLY A 445 4.05 -31.18 3.34
CA GLY A 445 5.51 -31.27 3.46
C GLY A 445 6.31 -30.95 2.21
N ASP A 446 5.72 -30.36 1.17
CA ASP A 446 6.44 -29.74 0.04
C ASP A 446 7.06 -28.41 0.53
N LEU A 447 8.27 -28.51 1.12
CA LEU A 447 8.92 -27.39 1.78
C LEU A 447 9.80 -26.57 0.82
N ASP A 448 10.26 -27.18 -0.27
CA ASP A 448 11.06 -26.48 -1.29
C ASP A 448 10.23 -26.03 -2.50
N SER A 449 8.90 -26.30 -2.45
CA SER A 449 7.92 -25.89 -3.47
C SER A 449 8.15 -26.48 -4.85
N ASP A 450 8.72 -27.68 -4.94
CA ASP A 450 8.92 -28.38 -6.21
C ASP A 450 7.70 -29.19 -6.66
N GLY A 451 6.67 -29.31 -5.81
CA GLY A 451 5.40 -29.99 -6.05
C GLY A 451 5.33 -31.41 -5.55
N GLU A 452 6.34 -31.89 -4.85
CA GLU A 452 6.42 -33.24 -4.29
C GLU A 452 6.92 -33.16 -2.83
N ASN A 453 6.51 -34.08 -1.95
CA ASN A 453 7.19 -34.28 -0.67
C ASN A 453 8.25 -35.36 -0.87
N SER A 454 9.49 -34.93 -1.02
CA SER A 454 10.60 -35.74 -1.45
C SER A 454 11.69 -35.95 -0.37
N PHE A 455 12.83 -36.51 -0.76
CA PHE A 455 13.98 -36.61 0.16
C PHE A 455 14.62 -35.23 0.45
N ASP A 456 14.52 -34.29 -0.47
CA ASP A 456 15.08 -32.95 -0.27
C ASP A 456 14.24 -32.18 0.76
N ASP A 457 12.90 -32.33 0.76
CA ASP A 457 12.01 -31.83 1.79
C ASP A 457 12.25 -32.47 3.14
N PHE A 458 12.49 -33.78 3.17
CA PHE A 458 12.86 -34.46 4.41
C PHE A 458 14.16 -33.91 5.01
N ALA A 459 15.17 -33.67 4.17
CA ALA A 459 16.42 -33.08 4.63
C ALA A 459 16.22 -31.67 5.18
N LEU A 460 15.35 -30.89 4.52
CA LEU A 460 14.98 -29.54 4.93
C LEU A 460 14.16 -29.57 6.22
N PHE A 461 13.12 -30.40 6.33
CA PHE A 461 12.32 -30.56 7.55
C PHE A 461 13.19 -30.89 8.76
N LYS A 462 14.08 -31.89 8.62
CA LYS A 462 15.01 -32.26 9.69
C LYS A 462 15.88 -31.08 10.12
N GLN A 463 16.41 -30.33 9.16
CA GLN A 463 17.25 -29.16 9.46
C GLN A 463 16.46 -28.09 10.20
N LEU A 464 15.25 -27.76 9.73
CA LEU A 464 14.39 -26.75 10.31
C LEU A 464 13.90 -27.16 11.72
N PHE A 465 13.58 -28.45 11.91
CA PHE A 465 13.24 -28.99 13.22
C PHE A 465 14.41 -28.84 14.22
N ASP A 466 15.63 -29.16 13.79
CA ASP A 466 16.82 -29.01 14.64
C ASP A 466 17.15 -27.52 14.90
N ILE A 467 16.86 -26.61 13.97
CA ILE A 467 16.99 -25.16 14.18
C ILE A 467 15.99 -24.68 15.24
N ALA A 468 14.74 -25.09 15.14
CA ALA A 468 13.67 -24.68 16.05
C ALA A 468 13.85 -25.23 17.47
N ASN A 469 14.31 -26.49 17.61
CA ASN A 469 14.29 -27.24 18.87
C ASN A 469 15.69 -27.53 19.44
N GLY A 470 16.75 -27.16 18.74
CA GLY A 470 18.13 -27.43 19.11
C GLY A 470 18.74 -28.63 18.35
N GLN A 471 20.05 -28.54 18.13
CA GLN A 471 20.75 -29.54 17.33
C GLN A 471 20.56 -30.97 17.85
N GLY A 472 20.15 -31.89 16.99
CA GLY A 472 19.88 -33.30 17.30
C GLY A 472 18.46 -33.54 17.88
N ALA A 473 17.64 -32.53 18.03
CA ALA A 473 16.28 -32.64 18.56
C ALA A 473 15.43 -33.58 17.68
N PHE A 474 15.55 -33.51 16.36
CA PHE A 474 14.84 -34.39 15.46
C PHE A 474 15.17 -35.89 15.70
N ALA A 475 16.44 -36.23 15.87
CA ALA A 475 16.85 -37.59 16.17
C ALA A 475 16.32 -38.06 17.53
N ASN A 476 16.29 -37.17 18.53
CA ASN A 476 15.74 -37.49 19.86
C ASN A 476 14.23 -37.70 19.82
N MET A 477 13.51 -36.88 19.05
CA MET A 477 12.06 -37.06 18.81
C MET A 477 11.80 -38.44 18.21
N LEU A 478 12.47 -38.82 17.13
CA LEU A 478 12.31 -40.11 16.49
C LEU A 478 12.62 -41.28 17.45
N ALA A 479 13.62 -41.14 18.32
CA ALA A 479 13.97 -42.17 19.30
C ALA A 479 12.93 -42.32 20.43
N GLY A 480 12.13 -41.30 20.66
CA GLY A 480 11.03 -41.27 21.65
C GLY A 480 9.72 -41.84 21.10
N LEU A 481 9.56 -41.95 19.80
CA LEU A 481 8.38 -42.51 19.18
C LEU A 481 8.30 -44.03 19.46
N PRO A 482 7.09 -44.60 19.72
CA PRO A 482 6.92 -46.04 19.78
C PRO A 482 7.48 -46.68 18.51
N GLU A 483 8.29 -47.71 18.66
CA GLU A 483 8.88 -48.44 17.51
C GLU A 483 7.81 -48.67 16.42
N PRO A 484 7.93 -48.06 15.24
CA PRO A 484 7.03 -48.34 14.16
C PRO A 484 7.11 -49.84 13.87
N SER A 485 5.97 -50.53 13.76
CA SER A 485 6.00 -51.90 13.28
C SER A 485 6.90 -51.94 12.04
N SER A 486 7.76 -52.95 11.92
CA SER A 486 8.77 -53.10 10.88
C SER A 486 8.31 -52.89 9.42
N VAL A 487 6.98 -52.78 9.23
CA VAL A 487 6.31 -52.43 7.99
C VAL A 487 6.45 -50.92 7.64
N VAL A 488 6.42 -50.00 8.63
CA VAL A 488 6.54 -48.56 8.38
C VAL A 488 7.97 -48.18 8.02
N LEU A 489 8.98 -48.76 8.67
CA LEU A 489 10.37 -48.55 8.30
C LEU A 489 10.73 -49.15 6.92
N ALA A 490 10.06 -50.24 6.51
CA ALA A 490 10.23 -50.78 5.17
C ALA A 490 9.56 -49.90 4.10
N LEU A 491 8.41 -49.27 4.39
CA LEU A 491 7.70 -48.33 3.51
C LEU A 491 8.51 -47.06 3.30
N ILE A 492 9.03 -46.44 4.36
CA ILE A 492 9.89 -45.24 4.27
C ILE A 492 11.14 -45.56 3.43
N GLY A 493 11.78 -46.74 3.65
CA GLY A 493 12.95 -47.14 2.88
C GLY A 493 12.64 -47.50 1.42
N VAL A 494 11.45 -47.98 1.09
CA VAL A 494 11.04 -48.35 -0.28
C VAL A 494 10.63 -47.11 -1.09
N VAL A 495 9.91 -46.15 -0.48
CA VAL A 495 9.51 -44.90 -1.14
C VAL A 495 10.71 -44.06 -1.54
N PHE A 496 11.68 -43.89 -0.66
CA PHE A 496 12.91 -43.16 -0.97
C PHE A 496 13.85 -43.91 -1.94
N LEU A 497 13.71 -45.21 -2.11
CA LEU A 497 14.52 -46.00 -3.05
C LEU A 497 13.85 -46.17 -4.42
N SER A 498 12.55 -46.08 -4.54
CA SER A 498 11.84 -46.24 -5.81
C SER A 498 11.92 -44.99 -6.71
N ASN A 499 11.97 -43.79 -6.13
CA ASN A 499 12.11 -42.54 -6.87
C ASN A 499 13.50 -42.28 -7.47
N ARG A 500 14.53 -43.07 -7.13
CA ARG A 500 15.88 -42.98 -7.73
C ARG A 500 15.96 -43.43 -9.19
N ARG A 501 14.89 -43.93 -9.80
CA ARG A 501 14.97 -44.47 -11.19
C ARG A 501 14.53 -43.53 -12.30
N THR A 502 14.09 -42.34 -11.99
CA THR A 502 13.71 -41.39 -13.05
C THR A 502 14.19 -39.96 -12.74
N ARG A 503 15.26 -39.59 -13.40
CA ARG A 503 15.86 -38.28 -13.62
C ARG A 503 17.15 -37.95 -12.88
N ILE A 504 18.26 -38.31 -13.54
CA ILE A 504 19.47 -37.49 -13.46
C ILE A 504 19.30 -36.32 -14.44
N ARG A 505 19.01 -35.12 -13.94
CA ARG A 505 19.35 -33.86 -14.61
C ARG A 505 19.96 -32.91 -13.59
N CYS A 506 21.26 -32.74 -13.72
CA CYS A 506 22.02 -31.73 -13.00
C CYS A 506 21.57 -30.33 -13.44
N SER A 507 21.08 -29.52 -12.52
CA SER A 507 21.19 -28.08 -12.58
C SER A 507 21.75 -27.59 -11.25
N GLY A 508 23.02 -27.17 -11.29
CA GLY A 508 23.66 -26.56 -10.12
C GLY A 508 23.08 -25.16 -9.91
N ALA A 509 22.35 -24.98 -8.83
CA ALA A 509 22.08 -23.68 -8.26
C ALA A 509 22.93 -23.55 -6.99
N ALA A 510 23.62 -22.43 -6.87
CA ALA A 510 24.43 -22.10 -5.72
C ALA A 510 23.50 -21.85 -4.52
N ILE A 511 23.79 -22.50 -3.41
CA ILE A 511 23.14 -22.27 -2.12
C ILE A 511 23.65 -20.94 -1.60
N GLU A 512 22.81 -19.91 -1.65
CA GLU A 512 23.01 -18.68 -0.88
C GLU A 512 22.68 -18.98 0.59
N THR A 513 23.59 -18.60 1.46
CA THR A 513 23.49 -18.82 2.90
C THR A 513 22.36 -17.99 3.48
N LEU A 514 21.33 -18.63 4.00
CA LEU A 514 20.27 -18.04 4.82
C LEU A 514 20.86 -17.31 6.03
N PRO A 515 20.36 -16.10 6.38
CA PRO A 515 20.81 -15.40 7.56
C PRO A 515 20.33 -16.10 8.83
N THR A 516 21.29 -16.58 9.62
CA THR A 516 21.06 -17.18 10.93
C THR A 516 20.73 -16.11 11.97
N ARG A 517 19.47 -15.72 12.11
CA ARG A 517 18.96 -15.02 13.30
C ARG A 517 17.49 -15.33 13.51
N LEU A 518 17.20 -16.24 14.41
CA LEU A 518 15.89 -16.31 15.08
C LEU A 518 15.86 -15.27 16.21
N PRO A 519 14.82 -14.43 16.32
CA PRO A 519 14.64 -13.59 17.49
C PRO A 519 14.17 -14.44 18.66
N THR A 520 14.97 -14.49 19.73
CA THR A 520 14.52 -15.03 21.02
C THR A 520 13.59 -14.01 21.67
N ARG A 521 12.29 -14.29 21.71
CA ARG A 521 11.36 -13.58 22.58
C ARG A 521 11.76 -13.82 24.06
N ARG A 522 12.24 -12.80 24.76
CA ARG A 522 12.20 -12.75 26.21
C ARG A 522 10.87 -12.08 26.61
N ARG A 523 9.98 -12.85 27.19
CA ARG A 523 8.96 -12.29 28.09
C ARG A 523 9.67 -11.97 29.41
N ASP A 524 9.86 -10.72 29.71
CA ASP A 524 10.09 -10.27 31.07
C ASP A 524 8.74 -9.80 31.63
N GLU A 525 8.22 -10.56 32.59
CA GLU A 525 7.14 -10.16 33.49
C GLU A 525 7.72 -9.30 34.63
N PRO A 526 6.86 -8.59 35.38
CA PRO A 526 6.02 -7.41 35.08
C PRO A 526 6.76 -6.10 35.31
#